data_757b5e8dc4af0717ed7cee3a8e7a9c05
#
_entry.id   757b5e8dc4af0717ed7cee3a8e7a9c05
#
_cell.length_a   1.000
_cell.length_b   1.000
_cell.length_c   1.000
_cell.angle_alpha   90.00
_cell.angle_beta   90.00
_cell.angle_gamma   90.00
#
_symmetry.space_group_name_H-M   'P 1'
#
loop_
_entity.id
_entity.type
_entity.pdbx_description
1 polymer ?
#
loop_
_entity_poly.entity_id
_entity_poly.type
_entity_poly.pdbx_seq_one_letter_code
_entity_poly.pdbx_strand_id
1 'polypeptide(L)'
;MDIRMAVTDLDGTLLRGDKSLSTYTLRMIERVRAYGILFVVATARPIRTVKSISALRFDAGIFHNGAVVYDGAACVGKAGIENPREIALRILRDRPDCGIGIEAEDVLYENFDAGSIWPGLSYTYTRDFSELSGKTADKILVRAGSAAELESFRAYLPENLYIQLSENAVGMVMNRAATKLNGIRCLAARHGIAMEEIVAFGDDLNDVEMLRGCGCGVAVVNAPPQVKEAANTV
;
A
#
# COMPACT_ATOMS: atom_id res chain seq x y z
N MET A 1 -21.15 19.01 6.34
CA MET A 1 -19.85 18.37 6.64
C MET A 1 -18.79 19.26 6.03
N ASP A 2 -17.86 19.76 6.84
CA ASP A 2 -16.75 20.57 6.34
C ASP A 2 -15.56 19.63 6.09
N ILE A 3 -15.34 19.30 4.82
CA ILE A 3 -14.26 18.35 4.42
C ILE A 3 -12.95 19.10 4.34
N ARG A 4 -11.94 18.64 5.08
CA ARG A 4 -10.59 19.18 5.13
C ARG A 4 -9.53 18.25 4.54
N MET A 5 -9.84 16.95 4.40
CA MET A 5 -8.96 15.97 3.77
C MET A 5 -9.77 15.07 2.82
N ALA A 6 -9.24 14.84 1.63
CA ALA A 6 -9.77 13.87 0.66
C ALA A 6 -8.72 12.80 0.39
N VAL A 7 -9.04 11.55 0.69
CA VAL A 7 -8.16 10.39 0.54
C VAL A 7 -8.71 9.50 -0.56
N THR A 8 -7.87 9.03 -1.45
CA THR A 8 -8.30 8.12 -2.52
C THR A 8 -7.33 6.96 -2.69
N ASP A 9 -7.88 5.75 -2.87
CA ASP A 9 -7.11 4.70 -3.50
C ASP A 9 -6.81 5.04 -4.97
N LEU A 10 -5.87 4.34 -5.57
CA LEU A 10 -5.43 4.56 -6.94
C LEU A 10 -6.04 3.54 -7.91
N ASP A 11 -5.74 2.26 -7.72
CA ASP A 11 -6.05 1.21 -8.68
C ASP A 11 -7.50 0.75 -8.59
N GLY A 12 -8.28 0.97 -9.65
CA GLY A 12 -9.72 0.68 -9.60
C GLY A 12 -10.56 1.81 -9.03
N THR A 13 -9.96 2.82 -8.39
CA THR A 13 -10.64 3.98 -7.81
C THR A 13 -10.33 5.27 -8.56
N LEU A 14 -9.15 5.85 -8.41
CA LEU A 14 -8.78 7.11 -9.06
C LEU A 14 -8.31 6.87 -10.50
N LEU A 15 -7.55 5.81 -10.72
CA LEU A 15 -7.00 5.45 -12.03
C LEU A 15 -8.01 4.65 -12.84
N ARG A 16 -8.04 4.91 -14.15
CA ARG A 16 -8.78 4.10 -15.12
C ARG A 16 -8.17 2.71 -15.27
N GLY A 17 -8.85 1.80 -15.95
CA GLY A 17 -8.36 0.45 -16.22
C GLY A 17 -7.02 0.41 -16.98
N ASP A 18 -6.72 1.41 -17.81
CA ASP A 18 -5.43 1.59 -18.49
C ASP A 18 -4.38 2.31 -17.65
N LYS A 19 -4.66 2.52 -16.35
CA LYS A 19 -3.82 3.23 -15.38
C LYS A 19 -3.62 4.73 -15.67
N SER A 20 -4.42 5.30 -16.56
CA SER A 20 -4.41 6.73 -16.85
C SER A 20 -5.34 7.54 -15.94
N LEU A 21 -5.14 8.86 -15.92
CA LEU A 21 -6.04 9.84 -15.30
C LEU A 21 -6.80 10.61 -16.38
N SER A 22 -8.10 10.82 -16.15
CA SER A 22 -8.89 11.67 -17.04
C SER A 22 -8.57 13.15 -16.82
N THR A 23 -8.74 13.96 -17.87
CA THR A 23 -8.67 15.43 -17.74
C THR A 23 -9.66 15.95 -16.70
N TYR A 24 -10.84 15.32 -16.58
CA TYR A 24 -11.83 15.66 -15.57
C TYR A 24 -11.29 15.38 -14.17
N THR A 25 -10.73 14.19 -13.91
CA THR A 25 -10.12 13.82 -12.63
C THR A 25 -9.04 14.81 -12.23
N LEU A 26 -8.12 15.15 -13.15
CA LEU A 26 -7.05 16.11 -12.89
C LEU A 26 -7.60 17.48 -12.49
N ARG A 27 -8.60 17.99 -13.21
CA ARG A 27 -9.27 19.26 -12.85
C ARG A 27 -9.96 19.22 -11.47
N MET A 28 -10.54 18.07 -11.10
CA MET A 28 -11.17 17.92 -9.78
C MET A 28 -10.13 17.91 -8.66
N ILE A 29 -9.01 17.23 -8.85
CA ILE A 29 -7.89 17.25 -7.90
C ILE A 29 -7.39 18.69 -7.68
N GLU A 30 -7.18 19.45 -8.77
CA GLU A 30 -6.76 20.85 -8.69
C GLU A 30 -7.78 21.70 -7.94
N ARG A 31 -9.09 21.51 -8.19
CA ARG A 31 -10.15 22.22 -7.47
C ARG A 31 -10.18 21.88 -5.98
N VAL A 32 -10.11 20.59 -5.62
CA VAL A 32 -10.06 20.13 -4.22
C VAL A 32 -8.91 20.83 -3.49
N ARG A 33 -7.72 20.82 -4.08
CA ARG A 33 -6.54 21.48 -3.50
C ARG A 33 -6.67 23.00 -3.44
N ALA A 34 -7.29 23.64 -4.45
CA ALA A 34 -7.56 25.08 -4.45
C ALA A 34 -8.53 25.52 -3.35
N TYR A 35 -9.42 24.64 -2.88
CA TYR A 35 -10.25 24.86 -1.69
C TYR A 35 -9.53 24.67 -0.36
N GLY A 36 -8.22 24.36 -0.38
CA GLY A 36 -7.44 24.11 0.83
C GLY A 36 -7.67 22.73 1.45
N ILE A 37 -8.31 21.80 0.72
CA ILE A 37 -8.53 20.44 1.14
C ILE A 37 -7.26 19.64 0.85
N LEU A 38 -6.70 18.98 1.88
CA LEU A 38 -5.52 18.12 1.76
C LEU A 38 -5.85 16.91 0.88
N PHE A 39 -5.21 16.78 -0.27
CA PHE A 39 -5.44 15.67 -1.19
C PHE A 39 -4.39 14.58 -0.98
N VAL A 40 -4.85 13.38 -0.56
CA VAL A 40 -4.02 12.25 -0.15
C VAL A 40 -4.27 11.05 -1.06
N VAL A 41 -3.19 10.38 -1.47
CA VAL A 41 -3.27 9.06 -2.11
C VAL A 41 -2.98 7.96 -1.08
N ALA A 42 -3.75 6.86 -1.09
CA ALA A 42 -3.59 5.72 -0.20
C ALA A 42 -3.59 4.41 -1.01
N THR A 43 -2.43 3.78 -1.17
CA THR A 43 -2.25 2.70 -2.15
C THR A 43 -1.37 1.55 -1.64
N ALA A 44 -1.53 0.36 -2.21
CA ALA A 44 -0.60 -0.76 -2.04
C ALA A 44 0.72 -0.58 -2.78
N ARG A 45 0.80 0.39 -3.71
CA ARG A 45 1.98 0.64 -4.53
C ARG A 45 3.14 1.24 -3.73
N PRO A 46 4.41 0.99 -4.16
CA PRO A 46 5.57 1.75 -3.69
C PRO A 46 5.54 3.18 -4.22
N ILE A 47 6.21 4.09 -3.52
CA ILE A 47 6.23 5.52 -3.87
C ILE A 47 6.82 5.77 -5.28
N ARG A 48 7.84 5.00 -5.69
CA ARG A 48 8.48 5.15 -7.01
C ARG A 48 7.51 4.95 -8.17
N THR A 49 6.57 3.99 -8.03
CA THR A 49 5.57 3.73 -9.09
C THR A 49 4.46 4.77 -9.10
N VAL A 50 4.14 5.38 -7.96
CA VAL A 50 3.17 6.48 -7.90
C VAL A 50 3.76 7.77 -8.47
N LYS A 51 5.01 8.06 -8.19
CA LYS A 51 5.73 9.21 -8.77
C LYS A 51 5.86 9.13 -10.29
N SER A 52 5.83 7.94 -10.86
CA SER A 52 5.86 7.74 -12.32
C SER A 52 4.52 8.06 -13.01
N ILE A 53 3.40 8.20 -12.26
CA ILE A 53 2.10 8.56 -12.83
C ILE A 53 2.13 10.02 -13.26
N SER A 54 2.17 10.22 -14.57
CA SER A 54 2.23 11.56 -15.16
C SER A 54 1.05 12.41 -14.71
N ALA A 55 1.31 13.67 -14.41
CA ALA A 55 0.33 14.69 -14.02
C ALA A 55 -0.38 14.46 -12.66
N LEU A 56 -0.23 13.33 -11.98
CA LEU A 56 -0.79 13.16 -10.63
C LEU A 56 -0.07 14.10 -9.65
N ARG A 57 -0.85 14.93 -8.96
CA ARG A 57 -0.37 15.82 -7.88
C ARG A 57 -1.13 15.51 -6.62
N PHE A 58 -0.42 15.26 -5.53
CA PHE A 58 -0.96 15.01 -4.19
C PHE A 58 -0.13 15.72 -3.14
N ASP A 59 -0.72 16.01 -1.99
CA ASP A 59 -0.07 16.74 -0.90
C ASP A 59 0.60 15.76 0.07
N ALA A 60 -0.03 14.61 0.32
CA ALA A 60 0.48 13.53 1.16
C ALA A 60 0.18 12.17 0.55
N GLY A 61 0.91 11.13 0.97
CA GLY A 61 0.76 9.78 0.42
C GLY A 61 0.93 8.69 1.49
N ILE A 62 0.11 7.67 1.37
CA ILE A 62 0.10 6.45 2.18
C ILE A 62 0.43 5.31 1.22
N PHE A 63 1.62 4.72 1.36
CA PHE A 63 2.17 3.73 0.44
C PHE A 63 2.29 2.37 1.12
N HIS A 64 2.38 1.29 0.30
CA HIS A 64 2.44 -0.07 0.80
C HIS A 64 1.34 -0.33 1.83
N ASN A 65 0.07 0.05 1.52
CA ASN A 65 -1.08 -0.07 2.41
C ASN A 65 -0.91 0.58 3.80
N GLY A 66 -0.03 1.55 3.96
CA GLY A 66 0.21 2.23 5.22
C GLY A 66 1.52 1.87 5.91
N ALA A 67 2.37 1.03 5.30
CA ALA A 67 3.70 0.76 5.84
C ALA A 67 4.58 2.03 5.84
N VAL A 68 4.34 2.96 4.90
CA VAL A 68 5.06 4.23 4.81
C VAL A 68 4.08 5.36 4.53
N VAL A 69 4.22 6.46 5.29
CA VAL A 69 3.39 7.66 5.17
C VAL A 69 4.28 8.87 4.93
N TYR A 70 3.97 9.62 3.88
CA TYR A 70 4.64 10.87 3.55
C TYR A 70 3.69 12.06 3.62
N ASP A 71 4.19 13.18 4.15
CA ASP A 71 3.56 14.50 4.11
C ASP A 71 4.50 15.42 3.32
N GLY A 72 4.12 15.76 2.09
CA GLY A 72 5.04 16.32 1.11
C GLY A 72 6.24 15.42 0.86
N ALA A 73 7.44 15.92 1.15
CA ALA A 73 8.69 15.17 1.02
C ALA A 73 9.12 14.45 2.31
N ALA A 74 8.45 14.71 3.44
CA ALA A 74 8.83 14.16 4.74
C ALA A 74 8.17 12.80 4.98
N CYS A 75 8.95 11.78 5.34
CA CYS A 75 8.42 10.53 5.88
C CYS A 75 7.98 10.77 7.33
N VAL A 76 6.67 10.69 7.58
CA VAL A 76 6.06 11.03 8.89
C VAL A 76 5.51 9.81 9.63
N GLY A 77 5.43 8.67 8.98
CA GLY A 77 4.96 7.43 9.59
C GLY A 77 5.58 6.20 8.93
N LYS A 78 5.91 5.20 9.76
CA LYS A 78 6.37 3.88 9.32
C LYS A 78 5.72 2.79 10.15
N ALA A 79 5.24 1.74 9.48
CA ALA A 79 4.76 0.50 10.08
C ALA A 79 5.42 -0.67 9.33
N GLY A 80 6.75 -0.72 9.42
CA GLY A 80 7.58 -1.66 8.70
C GLY A 80 7.71 -3.02 9.37
N ILE A 81 8.45 -3.89 8.72
CA ILE A 81 8.82 -5.23 9.18
C ILE A 81 10.25 -5.15 9.70
N GLU A 82 10.43 -5.41 10.98
CA GLU A 82 11.75 -5.47 11.62
C GLU A 82 12.50 -6.74 11.20
N ASN A 83 13.83 -6.62 11.07
CA ASN A 83 14.73 -7.73 10.73
C ASN A 83 14.29 -8.56 9.52
N PRO A 84 13.95 -7.94 8.37
CA PRO A 84 13.42 -8.63 7.20
C PRO A 84 14.38 -9.67 6.65
N ARG A 85 15.69 -9.43 6.74
CA ARG A 85 16.73 -10.37 6.35
C ARG A 85 16.66 -11.68 7.14
N GLU A 86 16.45 -11.61 8.45
CA GLU A 86 16.36 -12.80 9.30
C GLU A 86 15.15 -13.66 8.94
N ILE A 87 14.02 -13.03 8.61
CA ILE A 87 12.82 -13.72 8.12
C ILE A 87 13.14 -14.43 6.80
N ALA A 88 13.75 -13.73 5.85
CA ALA A 88 14.13 -14.29 4.55
C ALA A 88 15.08 -15.48 4.72
N LEU A 89 16.15 -15.34 5.50
CA LEU A 89 17.12 -16.40 5.73
C LEU A 89 16.52 -17.62 6.45
N ARG A 90 15.54 -17.42 7.33
CA ARG A 90 14.82 -18.53 7.97
C ARG A 90 13.99 -19.30 6.94
N ILE A 91 13.31 -18.60 6.03
CA ILE A 91 12.58 -19.24 4.94
C ILE A 91 13.54 -19.99 4.01
N LEU A 92 14.62 -19.37 3.57
CA LEU A 92 15.58 -19.95 2.63
C LEU A 92 16.33 -21.15 3.20
N ARG A 93 16.55 -21.22 4.50
CA ARG A 93 17.15 -22.40 5.15
C ARG A 93 16.31 -23.66 4.96
N ASP A 94 14.98 -23.53 5.08
CA ASP A 94 14.04 -24.65 4.97
C ASP A 94 13.54 -24.84 3.53
N ARG A 95 13.61 -23.78 2.72
CA ARG A 95 13.14 -23.69 1.32
C ARG A 95 14.16 -22.96 0.45
N PRO A 96 15.30 -23.58 0.10
CA PRO A 96 16.40 -22.92 -0.60
C PRO A 96 16.02 -22.28 -1.94
N ASP A 97 15.04 -22.87 -2.63
CA ASP A 97 14.58 -22.41 -3.96
C ASP A 97 13.42 -21.42 -3.88
N CYS A 98 13.04 -20.96 -2.68
CA CYS A 98 11.95 -19.99 -2.52
C CYS A 98 12.34 -18.64 -3.12
N GLY A 99 11.50 -18.12 -4.03
CA GLY A 99 11.62 -16.74 -4.50
C GLY A 99 11.13 -15.77 -3.43
N ILE A 100 12.01 -14.88 -3.00
CA ILE A 100 11.71 -13.83 -1.99
C ILE A 100 12.07 -12.47 -2.58
N GLY A 101 11.13 -11.52 -2.42
CA GLY A 101 11.34 -10.10 -2.68
C GLY A 101 11.13 -9.29 -1.40
N ILE A 102 11.94 -8.26 -1.17
CA ILE A 102 11.81 -7.37 -0.01
C ILE A 102 11.83 -5.92 -0.48
N GLU A 103 10.76 -5.21 -0.20
CA GLU A 103 10.66 -3.76 -0.43
C GLU A 103 11.19 -3.02 0.79
N ALA A 104 12.21 -2.20 0.59
CA ALA A 104 12.79 -1.36 1.64
C ALA A 104 13.38 -0.09 1.02
N GLU A 105 13.14 1.07 1.63
CA GLU A 105 13.70 2.36 1.20
C GLU A 105 13.42 2.67 -0.29
N ASP A 106 12.22 2.33 -0.76
CA ASP A 106 11.76 2.49 -2.16
C ASP A 106 12.57 1.65 -3.20
N VAL A 107 13.27 0.60 -2.73
CA VAL A 107 14.00 -0.37 -3.57
C VAL A 107 13.43 -1.77 -3.33
N LEU A 108 13.26 -2.53 -4.41
CA LEU A 108 12.91 -3.95 -4.34
C LEU A 108 14.19 -4.79 -4.44
N TYR A 109 14.46 -5.59 -3.43
CA TYR A 109 15.56 -6.56 -3.37
C TYR A 109 15.01 -7.97 -3.58
N GLU A 110 15.57 -8.76 -4.51
CA GLU A 110 15.02 -10.08 -4.87
C GLU A 110 16.11 -11.10 -5.13
N ASN A 111 15.81 -12.37 -4.82
CA ASN A 111 16.67 -13.50 -5.12
C ASN A 111 16.22 -14.29 -6.38
N PHE A 112 15.24 -13.78 -7.11
CA PHE A 112 14.71 -14.39 -8.34
C PHE A 112 14.46 -13.30 -9.41
N ASP A 113 14.08 -13.69 -10.62
CA ASP A 113 13.70 -12.74 -11.67
C ASP A 113 12.24 -12.29 -11.53
N ALA A 114 12.04 -11.13 -10.92
CA ALA A 114 10.74 -10.50 -10.78
C ALA A 114 10.14 -10.06 -12.12
N GLY A 115 10.96 -9.82 -13.12
CA GLY A 115 10.48 -9.47 -14.46
C GLY A 115 9.57 -10.54 -15.07
N SER A 116 9.70 -11.79 -14.60
CA SER A 116 8.81 -12.89 -14.98
C SER A 116 7.38 -12.74 -14.43
N ILE A 117 7.19 -12.00 -13.35
CA ILE A 117 5.89 -11.73 -12.71
C ILE A 117 5.40 -10.32 -13.05
N TRP A 118 6.30 -9.34 -12.98
CA TRP A 118 6.03 -7.92 -13.24
C TRP A 118 6.96 -7.37 -14.32
N PRO A 119 6.60 -7.48 -15.60
CA PRO A 119 7.41 -6.95 -16.70
C PRO A 119 7.71 -5.46 -16.54
N GLY A 120 9.00 -5.09 -16.64
CA GLY A 120 9.44 -3.70 -16.53
C GLY A 120 9.66 -3.21 -15.10
N LEU A 121 9.50 -4.05 -14.07
CA LEU A 121 9.82 -3.70 -12.70
C LEU A 121 11.34 -3.62 -12.51
N SER A 122 11.81 -2.53 -11.91
CA SER A 122 13.22 -2.37 -11.51
C SER A 122 13.44 -3.00 -10.13
N TYR A 123 14.46 -3.83 -10.01
CA TYR A 123 14.84 -4.47 -8.76
C TYR A 123 16.36 -4.63 -8.63
N THR A 124 16.83 -4.88 -7.42
CA THR A 124 18.21 -5.25 -7.11
C THR A 124 18.27 -6.73 -6.80
N TYR A 125 19.03 -7.49 -7.60
CA TYR A 125 19.24 -8.90 -7.31
C TYR A 125 20.16 -9.07 -6.10
N THR A 126 19.77 -9.95 -5.18
CA THR A 126 20.54 -10.30 -3.98
C THR A 126 20.46 -11.79 -3.71
N ARG A 127 21.50 -12.38 -3.12
CA ARG A 127 21.51 -13.81 -2.74
C ARG A 127 21.11 -14.02 -1.29
N ASP A 128 21.48 -13.11 -0.41
CA ASP A 128 21.40 -13.28 1.05
C ASP A 128 20.83 -12.06 1.76
N PHE A 129 20.33 -11.09 1.02
CA PHE A 129 19.72 -9.86 1.55
C PHE A 129 20.63 -9.10 2.52
N SER A 130 21.95 -9.17 2.35
CA SER A 130 22.93 -8.50 3.23
C SER A 130 22.77 -6.98 3.24
N GLU A 131 22.26 -6.39 2.14
CA GLU A 131 21.95 -4.97 1.98
C GLU A 131 20.86 -4.48 2.95
N LEU A 132 20.08 -5.43 3.51
CA LEU A 132 18.98 -5.16 4.45
C LEU A 132 19.36 -5.38 5.92
N SER A 133 20.63 -5.63 6.22
CA SER A 133 21.10 -5.76 7.60
C SER A 133 20.84 -4.47 8.39
N GLY A 134 20.08 -4.58 9.50
CA GLY A 134 19.73 -3.43 10.34
C GLY A 134 18.69 -2.48 9.76
N LYS A 135 18.06 -2.84 8.62
CA LYS A 135 16.96 -2.07 8.02
C LYS A 135 15.60 -2.67 8.35
N THR A 136 14.56 -1.85 8.18
CA THR A 136 13.16 -2.28 8.17
C THR A 136 12.67 -2.43 6.73
N ALA A 137 11.76 -3.37 6.48
CA ALA A 137 11.11 -3.51 5.18
C ALA A 137 9.69 -2.95 5.21
N ASP A 138 9.23 -2.47 4.07
CA ASP A 138 7.85 -2.00 3.89
C ASP A 138 6.91 -3.18 3.64
N LYS A 139 7.38 -4.22 2.92
CA LYS A 139 6.73 -5.53 2.75
C LYS A 139 7.74 -6.59 2.32
N ILE A 140 7.39 -7.87 2.55
CA ILE A 140 8.12 -9.01 2.01
C ILE A 140 7.19 -9.76 1.06
N LEU A 141 7.72 -10.17 -0.08
CA LEU A 141 7.04 -10.95 -1.10
C LEU A 141 7.63 -12.37 -1.07
N VAL A 142 6.77 -13.40 -1.14
CA VAL A 142 7.20 -14.79 -1.27
C VAL A 142 6.44 -15.44 -2.42
N ARG A 143 7.13 -16.17 -3.28
CA ARG A 143 6.45 -16.95 -4.31
C ARG A 143 5.69 -18.09 -3.66
N ALA A 144 4.39 -18.18 -3.94
CA ALA A 144 3.51 -19.22 -3.43
C ALA A 144 2.56 -19.66 -4.55
N GLY A 145 2.63 -20.93 -4.92
CA GLY A 145 1.80 -21.48 -6.00
C GLY A 145 0.37 -21.86 -5.58
N SER A 146 0.06 -21.77 -4.28
CA SER A 146 -1.26 -22.12 -3.75
C SER A 146 -1.54 -21.47 -2.39
N ALA A 147 -2.84 -21.42 -2.03
CA ALA A 147 -3.26 -20.97 -0.71
C ALA A 147 -2.72 -21.85 0.43
N ALA A 148 -2.58 -23.17 0.21
CA ALA A 148 -2.01 -24.08 1.20
C ALA A 148 -0.52 -23.82 1.42
N GLU A 149 0.22 -23.53 0.35
CA GLU A 149 1.63 -23.13 0.43
C GLU A 149 1.76 -21.80 1.15
N LEU A 150 0.92 -20.82 0.83
CA LEU A 150 0.87 -19.52 1.50
C LEU A 150 0.69 -19.68 3.02
N GLU A 151 -0.25 -20.51 3.45
CA GLU A 151 -0.51 -20.77 4.87
C GLU A 151 0.73 -21.31 5.58
N SER A 152 1.53 -22.16 4.91
CA SER A 152 2.76 -22.72 5.48
C SER A 152 3.84 -21.69 5.80
N PHE A 153 3.81 -20.49 5.18
CA PHE A 153 4.74 -19.41 5.51
C PHE A 153 4.44 -18.74 6.86
N ARG A 154 3.22 -18.86 7.39
CA ARG A 154 2.86 -18.28 8.69
C ARG A 154 3.78 -18.73 9.82
N ALA A 155 4.31 -19.95 9.77
CA ALA A 155 5.24 -20.49 10.76
C ALA A 155 6.56 -19.70 10.87
N TYR A 156 6.91 -18.94 9.84
CA TYR A 156 8.12 -18.12 9.82
C TYR A 156 7.90 -16.69 10.32
N LEU A 157 6.64 -16.29 10.50
CA LEU A 157 6.29 -14.89 10.76
C LEU A 157 6.05 -14.62 12.25
N PRO A 158 6.60 -13.52 12.79
CA PRO A 158 6.16 -12.98 14.07
C PRO A 158 4.65 -12.67 14.10
N GLU A 159 4.04 -12.64 15.29
CA GLU A 159 2.60 -12.42 15.48
C GLU A 159 2.09 -11.08 14.96
N ASN A 160 2.95 -10.05 14.98
CA ASN A 160 2.62 -8.73 14.47
C ASN A 160 2.62 -8.65 12.94
N LEU A 161 2.96 -9.74 12.24
CA LEU A 161 2.91 -9.82 10.79
C LEU A 161 1.74 -10.70 10.33
N TYR A 162 1.31 -10.47 9.10
CA TYR A 162 0.36 -11.33 8.41
C TYR A 162 0.83 -11.57 6.97
N ILE A 163 0.29 -12.61 6.35
CA ILE A 163 0.53 -12.92 4.95
C ILE A 163 -0.82 -13.07 4.25
N GLN A 164 -0.92 -12.52 3.05
CA GLN A 164 -2.08 -12.67 2.17
C GLN A 164 -1.62 -12.91 0.74
N LEU A 165 -2.44 -13.59 -0.05
CA LEU A 165 -2.18 -13.78 -1.47
C LEU A 165 -2.44 -12.47 -2.23
N SER A 166 -1.51 -12.11 -3.10
CA SER A 166 -1.62 -11.00 -4.03
C SER A 166 -1.43 -11.52 -5.45
N GLU A 167 -2.29 -11.13 -6.38
CA GLU A 167 -2.21 -11.46 -7.81
C GLU A 167 -2.07 -12.96 -8.11
N ASN A 168 -2.63 -13.83 -7.26
CA ASN A 168 -2.64 -15.30 -7.37
C ASN A 168 -1.26 -15.99 -7.52
N ALA A 169 -0.16 -15.27 -7.36
CA ALA A 169 1.19 -15.79 -7.59
C ALA A 169 2.17 -15.47 -6.45
N VAL A 170 1.85 -14.52 -5.59
CA VAL A 170 2.78 -13.98 -4.59
C VAL A 170 2.09 -13.83 -3.25
N GLY A 171 2.69 -14.38 -2.21
CA GLY A 171 2.33 -14.07 -0.83
C GLY A 171 2.93 -12.72 -0.42
N MET A 172 2.12 -11.81 0.06
CA MET A 172 2.54 -10.51 0.56
C MET A 172 2.49 -10.51 2.08
N VAL A 173 3.67 -10.39 2.72
CA VAL A 173 3.82 -10.26 4.16
C VAL A 173 3.88 -8.80 4.53
N MET A 174 3.08 -8.39 5.51
CA MET A 174 3.01 -7.03 5.99
C MET A 174 2.85 -6.96 7.51
N ASN A 175 3.22 -5.84 8.10
CA ASN A 175 2.91 -5.53 9.48
C ASN A 175 1.40 -5.27 9.63
N ARG A 176 0.77 -5.83 10.68
CA ARG A 176 -0.66 -5.63 10.96
C ARG A 176 -1.03 -4.17 11.22
N ALA A 177 -0.07 -3.34 11.65
CA ALA A 177 -0.26 -1.91 11.81
C ALA A 177 -0.21 -1.13 10.49
N ALA A 178 0.28 -1.75 9.41
CA ALA A 178 0.30 -1.15 8.07
C ALA A 178 -1.08 -1.23 7.43
N THR A 179 -1.95 -0.27 7.75
CA THR A 179 -3.27 -0.13 7.13
C THR A 179 -3.44 1.29 6.58
N LYS A 180 -4.23 1.43 5.52
CA LYS A 180 -4.56 2.75 4.96
C LYS A 180 -5.18 3.66 6.02
N LEU A 181 -6.05 3.12 6.87
CA LEU A 181 -6.67 3.87 7.97
C LEU A 181 -5.65 4.40 8.97
N ASN A 182 -4.65 3.60 9.38
CA ASN A 182 -3.61 4.07 10.30
C ASN A 182 -2.75 5.17 9.67
N GLY A 183 -2.46 5.07 8.36
CA GLY A 183 -1.82 6.14 7.61
C GLY A 183 -2.65 7.43 7.59
N ILE A 184 -3.97 7.33 7.40
CA ILE A 184 -4.89 8.47 7.47
C ILE A 184 -4.88 9.09 8.86
N ARG A 185 -4.97 8.29 9.94
CA ARG A 185 -4.89 8.78 11.32
C ARG A 185 -3.59 9.52 11.61
N CYS A 186 -2.47 9.04 11.08
CA CYS A 186 -1.17 9.71 11.21
C CYS A 186 -1.20 11.11 10.58
N LEU A 187 -1.70 11.24 9.35
CA LEU A 187 -1.82 12.53 8.66
C LEU A 187 -2.87 13.44 9.32
N ALA A 188 -4.01 12.90 9.71
CA ALA A 188 -5.09 13.64 10.38
C ALA A 188 -4.61 14.29 11.69
N ALA A 189 -3.91 13.51 12.53
CA ALA A 189 -3.32 14.01 13.78
C ALA A 189 -2.29 15.12 13.52
N ARG A 190 -1.47 14.97 12.48
CA ARG A 190 -0.45 15.96 12.12
C ARG A 190 -1.03 17.30 11.66
N HIS A 191 -2.15 17.26 10.93
CA HIS A 191 -2.82 18.43 10.38
C HIS A 191 -3.95 18.97 11.27
N GLY A 192 -4.21 18.37 12.45
CA GLY A 192 -5.30 18.75 13.32
C GLY A 192 -6.67 18.63 12.63
N ILE A 193 -6.86 17.53 11.87
CA ILE A 193 -8.09 17.21 11.13
C ILE A 193 -8.81 16.09 11.87
N ALA A 194 -10.09 16.27 12.19
CA ALA A 194 -10.90 15.21 12.78
C ALA A 194 -11.27 14.16 11.71
N MET A 195 -11.48 12.91 12.13
CA MET A 195 -11.82 11.84 11.18
C MET A 195 -13.14 12.11 10.46
N GLU A 196 -14.06 12.83 11.09
CA GLU A 196 -15.35 13.26 10.56
C GLU A 196 -15.22 14.31 9.44
N GLU A 197 -14.07 14.97 9.33
CA GLU A 197 -13.76 15.98 8.30
C GLU A 197 -13.03 15.35 7.08
N ILE A 198 -12.98 14.01 6.99
CA ILE A 198 -12.27 13.27 5.96
C ILE A 198 -13.27 12.54 5.06
N VAL A 199 -13.11 12.68 3.75
CA VAL A 199 -13.75 11.83 2.74
C VAL A 199 -12.72 10.84 2.19
N ALA A 200 -13.10 9.54 2.11
CA ALA A 200 -12.25 8.48 1.59
C ALA A 200 -12.94 7.76 0.43
N PHE A 201 -12.17 7.46 -0.64
CA PHE A 201 -12.64 6.75 -1.83
C PHE A 201 -11.87 5.44 -2.00
N GLY A 202 -12.57 4.33 -2.28
CA GLY A 202 -11.95 3.03 -2.44
C GLY A 202 -12.82 2.01 -3.19
N ASP A 203 -12.21 0.89 -3.59
CA ASP A 203 -12.89 -0.18 -4.31
C ASP A 203 -12.53 -1.60 -3.84
N ASP A 204 -11.47 -1.79 -3.05
CA ASP A 204 -11.00 -3.13 -2.69
C ASP A 204 -11.12 -3.40 -1.18
N LEU A 205 -10.95 -4.65 -0.78
CA LEU A 205 -11.07 -5.10 0.61
C LEU A 205 -10.10 -4.39 1.57
N ASN A 206 -8.93 -3.98 1.08
CA ASN A 206 -7.96 -3.20 1.85
C ASN A 206 -8.40 -1.74 2.11
N ASP A 207 -9.52 -1.29 1.48
CA ASP A 207 -10.12 0.02 1.68
C ASP A 207 -11.21 0.02 2.74
N VAL A 208 -11.76 -1.14 3.09
CA VAL A 208 -12.91 -1.26 4.00
C VAL A 208 -12.70 -0.51 5.31
N GLU A 209 -11.52 -0.62 5.91
CA GLU A 209 -11.23 0.06 7.18
C GLU A 209 -11.23 1.58 7.02
N MET A 210 -10.62 2.12 5.95
CA MET A 210 -10.61 3.57 5.73
C MET A 210 -11.99 4.11 5.36
N LEU A 211 -12.78 3.37 4.58
CA LEU A 211 -14.15 3.77 4.24
C LEU A 211 -15.06 3.84 5.48
N ARG A 212 -14.90 2.91 6.43
CA ARG A 212 -15.65 2.92 7.70
C ARG A 212 -15.12 3.93 8.72
N GLY A 213 -13.83 4.17 8.70
CA GLY A 213 -13.14 4.98 9.71
C GLY A 213 -13.11 6.48 9.43
N CYS A 214 -13.45 6.92 8.22
CA CYS A 214 -13.55 8.33 7.83
C CYS A 214 -14.98 8.84 7.94
N GLY A 215 -15.16 10.17 8.03
CA GLY A 215 -16.47 10.80 8.13
C GLY A 215 -17.40 10.54 6.95
N CYS A 216 -16.81 10.33 5.76
CA CYS A 216 -17.54 9.92 4.57
C CYS A 216 -16.73 8.90 3.77
N GLY A 217 -17.11 7.64 3.79
CA GLY A 217 -16.57 6.59 2.91
C GLY A 217 -17.40 6.50 1.63
N VAL A 218 -16.73 6.52 0.49
CA VAL A 218 -17.32 6.43 -0.84
C VAL A 218 -16.76 5.21 -1.55
N ALA A 219 -17.58 4.21 -1.80
CA ALA A 219 -17.19 3.10 -2.67
C ALA A 219 -17.47 3.46 -4.13
N VAL A 220 -16.55 3.14 -5.02
CA VAL A 220 -16.80 3.34 -6.45
C VAL A 220 -17.67 2.22 -7.03
N VAL A 221 -18.30 2.46 -8.18
CA VAL A 221 -19.30 1.57 -8.76
C VAL A 221 -18.78 0.15 -9.02
N ASN A 222 -17.51 -0.01 -9.38
CA ASN A 222 -16.86 -1.31 -9.63
C ASN A 222 -16.48 -2.07 -8.34
N ALA A 223 -16.60 -1.47 -7.16
CA ALA A 223 -16.28 -2.13 -5.90
C ALA A 223 -17.18 -3.37 -5.66
N PRO A 224 -16.64 -4.44 -5.04
CA PRO A 224 -17.44 -5.61 -4.67
C PRO A 224 -18.47 -5.27 -3.57
N PRO A 225 -19.52 -6.10 -3.41
CA PRO A 225 -20.62 -5.84 -2.46
C PRO A 225 -20.14 -5.51 -1.05
N GLN A 226 -19.18 -6.25 -0.52
CA GLN A 226 -18.66 -6.07 0.86
C GLN A 226 -18.02 -4.68 1.06
N VAL A 227 -17.40 -4.11 0.03
CA VAL A 227 -16.81 -2.76 0.09
C VAL A 227 -17.90 -1.70 0.01
N LYS A 228 -18.92 -1.91 -0.85
CA LYS A 228 -20.09 -1.02 -0.95
C LYS A 228 -20.90 -0.98 0.35
N GLU A 229 -21.05 -2.11 1.03
CA GLU A 229 -21.73 -2.22 2.34
C GLU A 229 -20.95 -1.51 3.46
N ALA A 230 -19.63 -1.35 3.30
CA ALA A 230 -18.78 -0.66 4.26
C ALA A 230 -18.80 0.87 4.10
N ALA A 231 -19.20 1.37 2.95
CA ALA A 231 -19.20 2.79 2.60
C ALA A 231 -20.52 3.49 2.99
N ASN A 232 -20.46 4.81 3.12
CA ASN A 232 -21.65 5.64 3.34
C ASN A 232 -22.46 5.87 2.05
N THR A 233 -21.77 5.78 0.90
CA THR A 233 -22.37 5.96 -0.43
C THR A 233 -21.55 5.26 -1.52
N VAL A 234 -22.18 5.08 -2.67
CA VAL A 234 -21.58 4.48 -3.88
C VAL A 234 -21.64 5.51 -5.01
#